data_b35327c0459a29e7fc756b779ff61eef
#
_entry.id   b35327c0459a29e7fc756b779ff61eef
#
_cell.length_a   1.000
_cell.length_b   1.000
_cell.length_c   1.000
_cell.angle_alpha   90.00
_cell.angle_beta   90.00
_cell.angle_gamma   90.00
#
_symmetry.space_group_name_H-M   'P 1'
#
loop_
_entity.id
_entity.type
_entity.pdbx_description
1 polymer ?
#
loop_
_entity_poly.entity_id
_entity_poly.type
_entity_poly.pdbx_seq_one_letter_code
_entity_poly.pdbx_strand_id
1 'polypeptide(L)'
;LNTESLKKFKTNAKKKGFAQNIVSASELGLDLSSLSKAAVQVVSTLQKHKFKAYLVGGCIRDLLLGKKPKDFDVSTDATPEQVHRIFSNSRIIGRRFKIVHVVFSGQNIIEVTTFRSNSTAKKGKINPTRVSAESGMLLRDNVYGKSIVEDSQRRDFTINALYLDPVKKEIYDYNGGLYDMQNGIIDIIGDPDTRYSEDPVRMIRALRFSAKLGFKLSKRTSDPIKRLSALLLEVS
;
A
#
# COMPACT_ATOMS: atom_id res chain seq x y z
N LEU A 1 6.45 23.59 4.54
CA LEU A 1 5.43 22.58 4.84
C LEU A 1 4.57 23.13 5.97
N ASN A 2 3.28 23.28 5.68
CA ASN A 2 2.37 23.91 6.62
C ASN A 2 2.10 22.96 7.79
N THR A 3 2.72 23.21 8.93
CA THR A 3 2.57 22.45 10.17
C THR A 3 1.14 22.48 10.73
N GLU A 4 0.29 23.36 10.22
CA GLU A 4 -1.13 23.44 10.59
C GLU A 4 -1.96 22.27 10.09
N SER A 5 -1.65 21.71 8.91
CA SER A 5 -2.36 20.54 8.38
C SER A 5 -2.14 19.29 9.23
N LEU A 6 -0.96 19.14 9.84
CA LEU A 6 -0.65 18.03 10.75
C LEU A 6 -1.32 18.18 12.12
N LYS A 7 -1.60 19.42 12.56
CA LYS A 7 -2.27 19.68 13.86
C LYS A 7 -3.75 19.30 13.88
N LYS A 8 -4.40 19.20 12.73
CA LYS A 8 -5.82 18.77 12.64
C LYS A 8 -6.01 17.27 12.83
N PHE A 9 -4.94 16.50 12.78
CA PHE A 9 -4.95 15.06 12.83
C PHE A 9 -4.65 14.59 14.25
N LYS A 10 -5.63 14.64 15.15
CA LYS A 10 -5.50 14.08 16.50
C LYS A 10 -6.10 12.68 16.51
N THR A 11 -5.29 11.65 16.46
CA THR A 11 -5.75 10.30 16.73
C THR A 11 -5.17 9.81 18.05
N ASN A 12 -5.93 9.02 18.79
CA ASN A 12 -5.44 8.24 19.93
C ASN A 12 -4.70 6.98 19.45
N ALA A 13 -4.24 6.94 18.21
CA ALA A 13 -3.55 5.81 17.61
C ALA A 13 -2.25 5.54 18.38
N LYS A 14 -2.20 4.42 19.07
CA LYS A 14 -1.01 3.96 19.80
C LYS A 14 -0.15 3.11 18.89
N LYS A 15 1.17 3.35 18.87
CA LYS A 15 2.14 2.55 18.11
C LYS A 15 2.36 1.14 18.70
N LYS A 16 1.72 0.78 19.81
CA LYS A 16 1.97 -0.48 20.52
C LYS A 16 1.03 -1.60 20.10
N GLY A 17 1.64 -2.61 19.46
CA GLY A 17 1.04 -3.91 19.16
C GLY A 17 0.15 -3.86 17.91
N PHE A 18 0.11 -4.94 17.17
CA PHE A 18 -0.68 -5.12 15.94
C PHE A 18 -2.20 -5.13 16.21
N ALA A 19 -2.69 -4.18 17.02
CA ALA A 19 -4.11 -3.99 17.21
C ALA A 19 -4.64 -3.26 15.97
N GLN A 20 -5.58 -3.87 15.28
CA GLN A 20 -6.34 -3.28 14.21
C GLN A 20 -6.98 -1.98 14.69
N ASN A 21 -6.54 -0.86 14.14
CA ASN A 21 -7.19 0.42 14.34
C ASN A 21 -8.18 0.64 13.20
N ILE A 22 -9.45 0.63 13.51
CA ILE A 22 -10.50 1.09 12.59
C ILE A 22 -10.94 2.45 13.11
N VAL A 23 -10.80 3.46 12.27
CA VAL A 23 -11.11 4.85 12.63
C VAL A 23 -12.06 5.41 11.59
N SER A 24 -13.09 6.12 12.04
CA SER A 24 -14.00 6.81 11.15
C SER A 24 -13.25 7.90 10.36
N ALA A 25 -13.54 8.02 9.06
CA ALA A 25 -12.98 9.07 8.23
C ALA A 25 -13.32 10.48 8.76
N SER A 26 -14.51 10.64 9.38
CA SER A 26 -14.94 11.90 10.00
C SER A 26 -14.12 12.26 11.24
N GLU A 27 -13.74 11.28 12.07
CA GLU A 27 -12.84 11.52 13.23
C GLU A 27 -11.47 12.04 12.80
N LEU A 28 -11.03 11.65 11.60
CA LEU A 28 -9.77 12.11 11.04
C LEU A 28 -9.91 13.41 10.24
N GLY A 29 -11.11 13.98 10.18
CA GLY A 29 -11.39 15.18 9.39
C GLY A 29 -11.19 14.98 7.88
N LEU A 30 -11.32 13.73 7.39
CA LEU A 30 -11.13 13.40 6.00
C LEU A 30 -12.34 13.85 5.18
N ASP A 31 -12.10 14.73 4.19
CA ASP A 31 -13.12 15.11 3.23
C ASP A 31 -13.29 14.04 2.14
N LEU A 32 -14.35 13.27 2.26
CA LEU A 32 -14.68 12.20 1.31
C LEU A 32 -15.23 12.74 -0.03
N SER A 33 -15.60 14.03 -0.12
CA SER A 33 -16.05 14.63 -1.38
C SER A 33 -14.92 14.76 -2.40
N SER A 34 -13.68 14.74 -1.91
CA SER A 34 -12.45 14.79 -2.72
C SER A 34 -12.06 13.45 -3.34
N LEU A 35 -12.77 12.34 -3.00
CA LEU A 35 -12.53 11.03 -3.58
C LEU A 35 -12.91 10.98 -5.06
N SER A 36 -12.11 10.25 -5.85
CA SER A 36 -12.47 9.95 -7.23
C SER A 36 -13.77 9.16 -7.29
N LYS A 37 -14.77 9.68 -7.97
CA LYS A 37 -16.05 8.99 -8.19
C LYS A 37 -15.84 7.62 -8.86
N ALA A 38 -14.90 7.53 -9.81
CA ALA A 38 -14.55 6.30 -10.48
C ALA A 38 -13.96 5.26 -9.49
N ALA A 39 -13.04 5.67 -8.62
CA ALA A 39 -12.44 4.79 -7.62
C ALA A 39 -13.48 4.30 -6.59
N VAL A 40 -14.37 5.18 -6.13
CA VAL A 40 -15.49 4.79 -5.25
C VAL A 40 -16.42 3.82 -5.95
N GLN A 41 -16.71 4.04 -7.24
CA GLN A 41 -17.53 3.13 -8.04
C GLN A 41 -16.88 1.75 -8.15
N VAL A 42 -15.57 1.66 -8.40
CA VAL A 42 -14.86 0.38 -8.46
C VAL A 42 -14.98 -0.37 -7.14
N VAL A 43 -14.69 0.29 -6.01
CA VAL A 43 -14.81 -0.34 -4.69
C VAL A 43 -16.23 -0.82 -4.43
N SER A 44 -17.22 0.05 -4.60
CA SER A 44 -18.63 -0.28 -4.32
C SER A 44 -19.14 -1.42 -5.22
N THR A 45 -18.71 -1.47 -6.48
CA THR A 45 -19.09 -2.56 -7.40
C THR A 45 -18.48 -3.89 -6.95
N LEU A 46 -17.19 -3.93 -6.60
CA LEU A 46 -16.56 -5.15 -6.06
C LEU A 46 -17.24 -5.62 -4.79
N GLN A 47 -17.58 -4.71 -3.87
CA GLN A 47 -18.26 -5.04 -2.63
C GLN A 47 -19.68 -5.59 -2.87
N LYS A 48 -20.43 -5.06 -3.86
CA LYS A 48 -21.73 -5.62 -4.29
C LYS A 48 -21.60 -7.07 -4.80
N HIS A 49 -20.46 -7.41 -5.43
CA HIS A 49 -20.14 -8.77 -5.84
C HIS A 49 -19.52 -9.62 -4.71
N LYS A 50 -19.64 -9.17 -3.45
CA LYS A 50 -19.19 -9.88 -2.25
C LYS A 50 -17.68 -10.01 -2.10
N PHE A 51 -16.91 -9.21 -2.81
CA PHE A 51 -15.49 -9.08 -2.60
C PHE A 51 -15.17 -7.98 -1.59
N LYS A 52 -14.09 -8.17 -0.84
CA LYS A 52 -13.49 -7.08 -0.06
C LYS A 52 -12.77 -6.16 -1.03
N ALA A 53 -12.98 -4.85 -0.90
CA ALA A 53 -12.30 -3.86 -1.73
C ALA A 53 -12.14 -2.56 -0.96
N TYR A 54 -10.98 -1.91 -1.13
CA TYR A 54 -10.61 -0.68 -0.42
C TYR A 54 -9.79 0.22 -1.33
N LEU A 55 -9.89 1.53 -1.13
CA LEU A 55 -8.88 2.47 -1.60
C LEU A 55 -7.63 2.30 -0.74
N VAL A 56 -6.43 2.47 -1.30
CA VAL A 56 -5.20 2.14 -0.59
C VAL A 56 -3.99 2.99 -1.00
N GLY A 57 -3.03 3.11 -0.12
CA GLY A 57 -1.72 3.64 -0.47
C GLY A 57 -1.62 5.16 -0.46
N GLY A 58 -0.94 5.70 -1.46
CA GLY A 58 -0.58 7.11 -1.53
C GLY A 58 -1.76 8.07 -1.52
N CYS A 59 -2.90 7.68 -2.08
CA CYS A 59 -4.09 8.52 -2.11
C CYS A 59 -4.63 8.80 -0.69
N ILE A 60 -4.65 7.80 0.19
CA ILE A 60 -5.14 7.97 1.56
C ILE A 60 -4.20 8.88 2.35
N ARG A 61 -2.89 8.65 2.24
CA ARG A 61 -1.88 9.52 2.84
C ARG A 61 -2.03 10.97 2.37
N ASP A 62 -2.17 11.19 1.06
CA ASP A 62 -2.23 12.54 0.49
C ASP A 62 -3.52 13.25 0.92
N LEU A 63 -4.65 12.55 0.98
CA LEU A 63 -5.92 13.08 1.51
C LEU A 63 -5.79 13.50 2.99
N LEU A 64 -5.19 12.63 3.82
CA LEU A 64 -4.96 12.93 5.23
C LEU A 64 -4.05 14.14 5.45
N LEU A 65 -3.16 14.42 4.49
CA LEU A 65 -2.31 15.62 4.47
C LEU A 65 -3.01 16.84 3.84
N GLY A 66 -4.30 16.76 3.52
CA GLY A 66 -5.04 17.83 2.86
C GLY A 66 -4.59 18.10 1.42
N LYS A 67 -3.94 17.13 0.77
CA LYS A 67 -3.47 17.23 -0.61
C LYS A 67 -4.45 16.49 -1.53
N LYS A 68 -4.57 16.97 -2.76
CA LYS A 68 -5.33 16.28 -3.81
C LYS A 68 -4.50 15.11 -4.36
N PRO A 69 -4.95 13.85 -4.23
CA PRO A 69 -4.27 12.72 -4.85
C PRO A 69 -4.24 12.83 -6.36
N LYS A 70 -3.17 12.34 -6.97
CA LYS A 70 -3.09 12.23 -8.44
C LYS A 70 -3.80 10.97 -8.92
N ASP A 71 -3.53 9.85 -8.26
CA ASP A 71 -3.97 8.52 -8.62
C ASP A 71 -4.69 7.87 -7.45
N PHE A 72 -5.63 6.99 -7.74
CA PHE A 72 -6.36 6.21 -6.74
C PHE A 72 -6.20 4.73 -7.05
N ASP A 73 -5.59 3.99 -6.11
CA ASP A 73 -5.38 2.55 -6.18
C ASP A 73 -6.45 1.83 -5.37
N VAL A 74 -6.91 0.70 -5.89
CA VAL A 74 -7.84 -0.21 -5.21
C VAL A 74 -7.14 -1.52 -4.91
N SER A 75 -7.34 -2.05 -3.72
CA SER A 75 -6.90 -3.39 -3.33
C SER A 75 -8.09 -4.25 -2.95
N THR A 76 -8.13 -5.52 -3.42
CA THR A 76 -9.28 -6.41 -3.27
C THR A 76 -8.85 -7.87 -3.08
N ASP A 77 -9.72 -8.71 -2.53
CA ASP A 77 -9.54 -10.16 -2.49
C ASP A 77 -10.03 -10.89 -3.77
N ALA A 78 -10.58 -10.15 -4.73
CA ALA A 78 -10.89 -10.68 -6.06
C ALA A 78 -9.61 -10.92 -6.86
N THR A 79 -9.54 -12.03 -7.61
CA THR A 79 -8.42 -12.27 -8.53
C THR A 79 -8.50 -11.32 -9.74
N PRO A 80 -7.39 -11.10 -10.48
CA PRO A 80 -7.40 -10.24 -11.66
C PRO A 80 -8.46 -10.67 -12.69
N GLU A 81 -8.65 -11.97 -12.86
CA GLU A 81 -9.61 -12.54 -13.80
C GLU A 81 -11.07 -12.29 -13.31
N GLN A 82 -11.31 -12.31 -12.00
CA GLN A 82 -12.61 -11.98 -11.41
C GLN A 82 -12.91 -10.48 -11.57
N VAL A 83 -11.94 -9.62 -11.31
CA VAL A 83 -12.08 -8.17 -11.53
C VAL A 83 -12.38 -7.89 -13.01
N HIS A 84 -11.62 -8.49 -13.92
CA HIS A 84 -11.83 -8.31 -15.37
C HIS A 84 -13.22 -8.78 -15.83
N ARG A 85 -13.75 -9.84 -15.23
CA ARG A 85 -15.11 -10.32 -15.53
C ARG A 85 -16.20 -9.35 -15.07
N ILE A 86 -15.97 -8.67 -13.94
CA ILE A 86 -16.92 -7.68 -13.39
C ILE A 86 -16.90 -6.38 -14.19
N PHE A 87 -15.72 -5.96 -14.66
CA PHE A 87 -15.53 -4.71 -15.38
C PHE A 87 -15.18 -4.98 -16.84
N SER A 88 -16.17 -4.89 -17.74
CA SER A 88 -15.95 -5.08 -19.19
C SER A 88 -14.99 -4.05 -19.80
N ASN A 89 -14.89 -2.86 -19.18
CA ASN A 89 -13.98 -1.78 -19.55
C ASN A 89 -12.62 -1.88 -18.85
N SER A 90 -12.09 -3.09 -18.68
CA SER A 90 -10.83 -3.29 -17.97
C SER A 90 -9.81 -4.08 -18.78
N ARG A 91 -8.54 -4.00 -18.36
CA ARG A 91 -7.42 -4.73 -18.97
C ARG A 91 -6.53 -5.30 -17.87
N ILE A 92 -6.10 -6.56 -18.01
CA ILE A 92 -5.11 -7.18 -17.14
C ILE A 92 -3.72 -6.79 -17.66
N ILE A 93 -2.91 -6.14 -16.84
CA ILE A 93 -1.57 -5.66 -17.17
C ILE A 93 -0.54 -6.41 -16.32
N GLY A 94 0.63 -6.66 -16.90
CA GLY A 94 1.75 -7.32 -16.24
C GLY A 94 1.72 -8.85 -16.40
N ARG A 95 2.90 -9.42 -16.57
CA ARG A 95 3.06 -10.88 -16.70
C ARG A 95 3.18 -11.56 -15.34
N ARG A 96 4.02 -11.01 -14.49
CA ARG A 96 4.36 -11.56 -13.17
C ARG A 96 3.47 -11.00 -12.07
N PHE A 97 3.29 -9.68 -12.06
CA PHE A 97 2.46 -8.96 -11.11
C PHE A 97 1.25 -8.42 -11.85
N LYS A 98 0.23 -9.26 -11.98
CA LYS A 98 -1.00 -8.85 -12.65
C LYS A 98 -1.72 -7.78 -11.84
N ILE A 99 -1.99 -6.66 -12.48
CA ILE A 99 -2.88 -5.60 -12.01
C ILE A 99 -3.99 -5.42 -13.03
N VAL A 100 -5.12 -4.90 -12.60
CA VAL A 100 -6.24 -4.63 -13.52
C VAL A 100 -6.43 -3.13 -13.63
N HIS A 101 -6.32 -2.61 -14.83
CA HIS A 101 -6.68 -1.25 -15.16
C HIS A 101 -8.16 -1.19 -15.53
N VAL A 102 -8.98 -0.56 -14.71
CA VAL A 102 -10.38 -0.25 -15.04
C VAL A 102 -10.41 1.14 -15.65
N VAL A 103 -10.84 1.24 -16.91
CA VAL A 103 -10.75 2.46 -17.71
C VAL A 103 -12.10 3.18 -17.72
N PHE A 104 -12.10 4.43 -17.30
CA PHE A 104 -13.26 5.32 -17.36
C PHE A 104 -13.10 6.37 -18.47
N SER A 105 -14.13 7.13 -18.74
CA SER A 105 -14.10 8.22 -19.74
C SER A 105 -12.98 9.22 -19.42
N GLY A 106 -12.38 9.82 -20.47
CA GLY A 106 -11.31 10.81 -20.32
C GLY A 106 -9.96 10.24 -19.87
N GLN A 107 -9.67 8.98 -20.19
CA GLN A 107 -8.42 8.29 -19.80
C GLN A 107 -8.20 8.16 -18.29
N ASN A 108 -9.26 8.27 -17.50
CA ASN A 108 -9.18 8.03 -16.06
C ASN A 108 -9.08 6.53 -15.81
N ILE A 109 -7.93 6.08 -15.34
CA ILE A 109 -7.63 4.67 -15.06
C ILE A 109 -7.59 4.47 -13.56
N ILE A 110 -8.32 3.44 -13.08
CA ILE A 110 -8.21 2.97 -11.70
C ILE A 110 -7.45 1.65 -11.69
N GLU A 111 -6.32 1.64 -10.99
CA GLU A 111 -5.52 0.44 -10.80
C GLU A 111 -6.13 -0.42 -9.68
N VAL A 112 -6.41 -1.69 -10.02
CA VAL A 112 -6.95 -2.66 -9.06
C VAL A 112 -5.94 -3.78 -8.87
N THR A 113 -5.50 -3.97 -7.64
CA THR A 113 -4.55 -5.01 -7.23
C THR A 113 -5.24 -6.05 -6.36
N THR A 114 -4.90 -7.31 -6.55
CA THR A 114 -5.35 -8.38 -5.65
C THR A 114 -4.49 -8.41 -4.40
N PHE A 115 -5.11 -8.64 -3.23
CA PHE A 115 -4.38 -8.86 -1.98
C PHE A 115 -3.32 -9.94 -2.16
N ARG A 116 -2.17 -9.73 -1.56
CA ARG A 116 -1.06 -10.68 -1.59
C ARG A 116 -0.87 -11.32 -0.22
N SER A 117 -0.58 -12.61 -0.21
CA SER A 117 -0.28 -13.36 1.00
C SER A 117 1.23 -13.56 1.18
N ASN A 118 1.66 -13.68 2.45
CA ASN A 118 3.01 -14.12 2.81
C ASN A 118 3.12 -15.64 2.88
N SER A 119 2.04 -16.38 2.63
CA SER A 119 2.09 -17.83 2.72
C SER A 119 3.09 -18.37 1.70
N THR A 120 4.25 -18.78 2.20
CA THR A 120 5.03 -19.81 1.53
C THR A 120 4.05 -20.95 1.27
N ALA A 121 3.80 -21.25 0.00
CA ALA A 121 2.99 -22.38 -0.41
C ALA A 121 3.31 -23.57 0.49
N LYS A 122 2.25 -24.29 0.92
CA LYS A 122 2.29 -25.51 1.74
C LYS A 122 3.62 -26.24 1.61
N LYS A 123 4.22 -26.65 2.75
CA LYS A 123 5.43 -27.47 2.85
C LYS A 123 5.43 -28.63 1.83
N GLY A 124 5.70 -28.35 0.60
CA GLY A 124 5.94 -29.27 -0.47
C GLY A 124 7.18 -28.75 -1.17
N LYS A 125 8.33 -29.41 -0.91
CA LYS A 125 9.64 -29.25 -1.53
C LYS A 125 9.89 -27.83 -2.06
N ILE A 126 10.44 -26.99 -1.20
CA ILE A 126 11.01 -25.70 -1.58
C ILE A 126 12.09 -26.04 -2.61
N ASN A 127 11.81 -25.87 -3.89
CA ASN A 127 12.89 -25.71 -4.83
C ASN A 127 13.60 -24.43 -4.42
N PRO A 128 14.91 -24.48 -4.12
CA PRO A 128 15.64 -23.31 -3.72
C PRO A 128 15.48 -22.29 -4.84
N THR A 129 14.88 -21.19 -4.48
CA THR A 129 14.88 -19.88 -5.13
C THR A 129 15.61 -19.87 -6.47
N ARG A 130 14.90 -19.77 -7.57
CA ARG A 130 15.48 -19.23 -8.79
C ARG A 130 15.82 -17.76 -8.52
N VAL A 131 17.05 -17.53 -8.12
CA VAL A 131 17.68 -16.22 -8.32
C VAL A 131 17.68 -16.05 -9.83
N SER A 132 16.96 -15.05 -10.36
CA SER A 132 17.17 -14.71 -11.75
C SER A 132 18.62 -14.24 -11.85
N ALA A 133 19.43 -14.89 -12.67
CA ALA A 133 20.83 -14.56 -12.89
C ALA A 133 21.02 -13.10 -13.40
N GLU A 134 19.93 -12.41 -13.71
CA GLU A 134 19.92 -11.06 -14.29
C GLU A 134 19.60 -9.92 -13.32
N SER A 135 19.12 -10.16 -12.10
CA SER A 135 18.72 -9.03 -11.21
C SER A 135 18.96 -9.20 -9.71
N GLY A 136 19.62 -10.29 -9.24
CA GLY A 136 19.93 -10.47 -7.80
C GLY A 136 18.73 -10.47 -6.83
N MET A 137 17.52 -10.29 -7.32
CA MET A 137 16.31 -10.05 -6.55
C MET A 137 15.65 -11.37 -6.14
N LEU A 138 15.43 -11.58 -4.84
CA LEU A 138 14.69 -12.73 -4.32
C LEU A 138 13.25 -12.74 -4.87
N LEU A 139 13.02 -13.61 -5.84
CA LEU A 139 11.76 -13.75 -6.52
C LEU A 139 10.80 -14.58 -5.69
N ARG A 140 9.94 -13.94 -4.89
CA ARG A 140 8.83 -14.65 -4.23
C ARG A 140 7.66 -14.77 -5.20
N ASP A 141 7.09 -15.97 -5.31
CA ASP A 141 5.88 -16.20 -6.09
C ASP A 141 4.72 -15.35 -5.58
N ASN A 142 3.94 -14.78 -6.49
CA ASN A 142 2.74 -14.05 -6.14
C ASN A 142 1.66 -15.03 -5.70
N VAL A 143 1.51 -15.16 -4.40
CA VAL A 143 0.36 -15.86 -3.84
C VAL A 143 -0.74 -14.83 -3.57
N TYR A 144 -1.86 -14.95 -4.26
CA TYR A 144 -3.03 -14.14 -3.97
C TYR A 144 -3.59 -14.50 -2.60
N GLY A 145 -3.82 -13.48 -1.77
CA GLY A 145 -4.36 -13.60 -0.43
C GLY A 145 -5.81 -13.15 -0.33
N LYS A 146 -6.47 -13.50 0.77
CA LYS A 146 -7.81 -13.01 1.11
C LYS A 146 -7.79 -12.11 2.35
N SER A 147 -6.60 -11.88 2.89
CA SER A 147 -6.39 -11.12 4.12
C SER A 147 -5.80 -9.74 3.80
N ILE A 148 -6.54 -8.70 4.14
CA ILE A 148 -6.08 -7.31 4.10
C ILE A 148 -4.87 -7.11 5.04
N VAL A 149 -4.81 -7.84 6.17
CA VAL A 149 -3.70 -7.77 7.12
C VAL A 149 -2.41 -8.23 6.47
N GLU A 150 -2.43 -9.39 5.78
CA GLU A 150 -1.26 -9.91 5.06
C GLU A 150 -0.84 -8.96 3.93
N ASP A 151 -1.79 -8.41 3.17
CA ASP A 151 -1.50 -7.42 2.12
C ASP A 151 -0.83 -6.18 2.70
N SER A 152 -1.31 -5.70 3.86
CA SER A 152 -0.75 -4.53 4.52
C SER A 152 0.70 -4.74 4.99
N GLN A 153 1.02 -5.94 5.48
CA GLN A 153 2.35 -6.29 5.96
C GLN A 153 3.41 -6.39 4.84
N ARG A 154 2.98 -6.55 3.60
CA ARG A 154 3.89 -6.61 2.44
C ARG A 154 4.18 -5.26 1.81
N ARG A 155 3.47 -4.20 2.21
CA ARG A 155 3.72 -2.85 1.72
C ARG A 155 5.05 -2.31 2.23
N ASP A 156 5.50 -1.21 1.63
CA ASP A 156 6.80 -0.63 1.94
C ASP A 156 6.81 0.10 3.30
N PHE A 157 6.01 1.16 3.42
CA PHE A 157 6.01 2.04 4.59
C PHE A 157 4.62 2.10 5.21
N THR A 158 4.59 2.29 6.53
CA THR A 158 3.37 2.36 7.33
C THR A 158 2.38 3.39 6.78
N ILE A 159 2.86 4.57 6.40
CA ILE A 159 2.07 5.67 5.85
C ILE A 159 1.43 5.37 4.48
N ASN A 160 1.89 4.33 3.78
CA ASN A 160 1.35 3.87 2.50
C ASN A 160 0.52 2.58 2.64
N ALA A 161 0.32 2.10 3.87
CA ALA A 161 -0.41 0.87 4.17
C ALA A 161 -1.74 1.14 4.89
N LEU A 162 -2.34 2.28 4.60
CA LEU A 162 -3.67 2.66 5.06
C LEU A 162 -4.69 2.25 4.00
N TYR A 163 -5.84 1.72 4.44
CA TYR A 163 -6.94 1.30 3.58
C TYR A 163 -8.19 2.09 3.96
N LEU A 164 -8.91 2.60 2.98
CA LEU A 164 -10.18 3.30 3.18
C LEU A 164 -11.31 2.51 2.53
N ASP A 165 -12.30 2.15 3.33
CA ASP A 165 -13.61 1.74 2.83
C ASP A 165 -14.46 3.00 2.60
N PRO A 166 -14.68 3.42 1.35
CA PRO A 166 -15.45 4.64 1.09
C PRO A 166 -16.95 4.46 1.33
N VAL A 167 -17.47 3.22 1.39
CA VAL A 167 -18.87 2.92 1.65
C VAL A 167 -19.16 2.98 3.14
N LYS A 168 -18.31 2.36 3.96
CA LYS A 168 -18.41 2.41 5.42
C LYS A 168 -17.85 3.70 6.01
N LYS A 169 -17.05 4.45 5.23
CA LYS A 169 -16.33 5.65 5.66
C LYS A 169 -15.34 5.36 6.80
N GLU A 170 -14.64 4.24 6.71
CA GLU A 170 -13.71 3.75 7.71
C GLU A 170 -12.30 3.60 7.14
N ILE A 171 -11.29 3.97 7.93
CA ILE A 171 -9.88 3.74 7.64
C ILE A 171 -9.38 2.58 8.50
N TYR A 172 -8.71 1.64 7.86
CA TYR A 172 -8.11 0.47 8.47
C TYR A 172 -6.59 0.66 8.50
N ASP A 173 -6.02 0.63 9.69
CA ASP A 173 -4.58 0.74 9.95
C ASP A 173 -4.09 -0.47 10.73
N TYR A 174 -3.25 -1.29 10.11
CA TYR A 174 -2.68 -2.49 10.71
C TYR A 174 -1.21 -2.34 11.10
N ASN A 175 -0.57 -1.22 10.73
CA ASN A 175 0.87 -1.02 10.87
C ASN A 175 1.26 0.25 11.62
N GLY A 176 0.29 1.00 12.17
CA GLY A 176 0.53 2.25 12.87
C GLY A 176 0.82 3.43 11.95
N GLY A 177 0.34 3.37 10.70
CA GLY A 177 0.55 4.42 9.71
C GLY A 177 -0.10 5.75 10.09
N LEU A 178 -1.25 5.73 10.77
CA LEU A 178 -1.89 6.94 11.29
C LEU A 178 -1.02 7.65 12.34
N TYR A 179 -0.41 6.87 13.24
CA TYR A 179 0.53 7.42 14.24
C TYR A 179 1.76 8.03 13.57
N ASP A 180 2.34 7.32 12.61
CA ASP A 180 3.54 7.78 11.89
C ASP A 180 3.23 9.03 11.06
N MET A 181 2.06 9.09 10.42
CA MET A 181 1.56 10.28 9.73
C MET A 181 1.47 11.49 10.66
N GLN A 182 0.88 11.32 11.84
CA GLN A 182 0.71 12.39 12.85
C GLN A 182 2.05 12.93 13.34
N ASN A 183 3.06 12.06 13.45
CA ASN A 183 4.38 12.42 13.96
C ASN A 183 5.38 12.80 12.84
N GLY A 184 4.96 12.78 11.58
CA GLY A 184 5.83 13.09 10.45
C GLY A 184 6.97 12.08 10.29
N ILE A 185 6.67 10.79 10.48
CA ILE A 185 7.64 9.69 10.45
C ILE A 185 7.40 8.82 9.23
N ILE A 186 8.49 8.36 8.61
CA ILE A 186 8.48 7.29 7.62
C ILE A 186 9.11 6.06 8.28
N ASP A 187 8.32 5.02 8.44
CA ASP A 187 8.75 3.75 9.02
C ASP A 187 8.48 2.59 8.07
N ILE A 188 9.50 1.74 7.87
CA ILE A 188 9.39 0.55 7.01
C ILE A 188 8.60 -0.55 7.74
N ILE A 189 7.75 -1.26 7.01
CA ILE A 189 6.98 -2.37 7.54
C ILE A 189 7.83 -3.64 7.54
N GLY A 190 7.83 -4.36 8.66
CA GLY A 190 8.61 -5.57 8.83
C GLY A 190 10.05 -5.32 9.25
N ASP A 191 10.91 -6.32 9.11
CA ASP A 191 12.34 -6.20 9.42
C ASP A 191 13.08 -5.44 8.31
N PRO A 192 13.75 -4.32 8.60
CA PRO A 192 14.35 -3.47 7.58
C PRO A 192 15.41 -4.18 6.73
N ASP A 193 16.25 -5.01 7.34
CA ASP A 193 17.31 -5.73 6.63
C ASP A 193 16.72 -6.69 5.61
N THR A 194 15.74 -7.46 6.02
CA THR A 194 14.99 -8.37 5.14
C THR A 194 14.31 -7.58 4.01
N ARG A 195 13.64 -6.49 4.37
CA ARG A 195 12.85 -5.70 3.41
C ARG A 195 13.70 -5.00 2.36
N TYR A 196 14.87 -4.49 2.74
CA TYR A 196 15.82 -3.87 1.81
C TYR A 196 16.55 -4.92 0.95
N SER A 197 16.82 -6.10 1.49
CA SER A 197 17.39 -7.21 0.70
C SER A 197 16.37 -7.78 -0.29
N GLU A 198 15.07 -7.80 0.05
CA GLU A 198 14.01 -8.21 -0.88
C GLU A 198 13.83 -7.24 -2.05
N ASP A 199 13.98 -5.94 -1.80
CA ASP A 199 13.78 -4.87 -2.78
C ASP A 199 14.60 -3.64 -2.36
N PRO A 200 15.85 -3.51 -2.85
CA PRO A 200 16.73 -2.38 -2.52
C PRO A 200 16.17 -1.01 -2.94
N VAL A 201 15.28 -0.96 -3.94
CA VAL A 201 14.63 0.28 -4.38
C VAL A 201 13.84 0.94 -3.24
N ARG A 202 13.42 0.17 -2.23
CA ARG A 202 12.79 0.75 -1.02
C ARG A 202 13.66 1.75 -0.29
N MET A 203 15.00 1.62 -0.35
CA MET A 203 15.91 2.62 0.22
C MET A 203 15.77 3.98 -0.48
N ILE A 204 15.75 3.98 -1.81
CA ILE A 204 15.53 5.19 -2.61
C ILE A 204 14.12 5.74 -2.36
N ARG A 205 13.12 4.86 -2.27
CA ARG A 205 11.73 5.26 -1.96
C ARG A 205 11.62 5.93 -0.59
N ALA A 206 12.32 5.43 0.45
CA ALA A 206 12.36 6.03 1.77
C ALA A 206 12.87 7.47 1.72
N LEU A 207 14.02 7.69 1.08
CA LEU A 207 14.62 9.00 0.91
C LEU A 207 13.72 9.94 0.08
N ARG A 208 13.13 9.44 -1.00
CA ARG A 208 12.19 10.20 -1.83
C ARG A 208 10.95 10.64 -1.05
N PHE A 209 10.36 9.77 -0.23
CA PHE A 209 9.21 10.13 0.59
C PHE A 209 9.60 11.13 1.68
N SER A 210 10.78 10.96 2.30
CA SER A 210 11.30 11.91 3.27
C SER A 210 11.40 13.31 2.66
N ALA A 211 12.05 13.43 1.51
CA ALA A 211 12.19 14.71 0.81
C ALA A 211 10.83 15.29 0.35
N LYS A 212 9.95 14.45 -0.24
CA LYS A 212 8.65 14.89 -0.78
C LYS A 212 7.67 15.35 0.30
N LEU A 213 7.65 14.67 1.45
CA LEU A 213 6.69 14.90 2.52
C LEU A 213 7.25 15.82 3.63
N GLY A 214 8.56 15.97 3.72
CA GLY A 214 9.23 16.62 4.83
C GLY A 214 9.20 15.80 6.12
N PHE A 215 8.98 14.49 6.00
CA PHE A 215 8.94 13.56 7.13
C PHE A 215 10.32 13.01 7.43
N LYS A 216 10.57 12.69 8.72
CA LYS A 216 11.83 12.08 9.13
C LYS A 216 11.76 10.56 8.97
N LEU A 217 12.86 9.95 8.55
CA LEU A 217 12.99 8.50 8.61
C LEU A 217 13.12 8.07 10.08
N SER A 218 12.45 6.99 10.48
CA SER A 218 12.73 6.36 11.77
C SER A 218 14.16 5.81 11.78
N LYS A 219 14.78 5.67 12.97
CA LYS A 219 16.15 5.11 13.07
C LYS A 219 16.23 3.72 12.44
N ARG A 220 15.24 2.86 12.70
CA ARG A 220 15.23 1.51 12.11
C ARG A 220 15.11 1.51 10.60
N THR A 221 14.53 2.55 10.00
CA THR A 221 14.44 2.72 8.54
C THR A 221 15.72 3.30 7.96
N SER A 222 16.37 4.27 8.63
CA SER A 222 17.53 5.00 8.13
C SER A 222 18.85 4.26 8.32
N ASP A 223 19.07 3.65 9.50
CA ASP A 223 20.37 3.09 9.86
C ASP A 223 20.84 1.96 8.91
N PRO A 224 19.96 1.04 8.46
CA PRO A 224 20.38 0.00 7.51
C PRO A 224 20.71 0.52 6.12
N ILE A 225 20.22 1.71 5.72
CA ILE A 225 20.44 2.24 4.36
C ILE A 225 21.92 2.38 4.05
N LYS A 226 22.72 2.94 4.98
CA LYS A 226 24.18 3.09 4.77
C LYS A 226 24.86 1.74 4.55
N ARG A 227 24.49 0.75 5.37
CA ARG A 227 25.09 -0.58 5.37
C ARG A 227 24.71 -1.40 4.15
N LEU A 228 23.47 -1.26 3.68
CA LEU A 228 22.91 -2.04 2.59
C LEU A 228 22.89 -1.31 1.25
N SER A 229 23.42 -0.09 1.18
CA SER A 229 23.40 0.73 -0.04
C SER A 229 24.08 0.07 -1.26
N ALA A 230 25.05 -0.81 -1.04
CA ALA A 230 25.70 -1.58 -2.11
C ALA A 230 24.71 -2.45 -2.91
N LEU A 231 23.62 -2.91 -2.28
CA LEU A 231 22.57 -3.69 -2.98
C LEU A 231 21.90 -2.88 -4.10
N LEU A 232 21.97 -1.56 -4.06
CA LEU A 232 21.42 -0.71 -5.15
C LEU A 232 22.20 -0.85 -6.46
N LEU A 233 23.45 -1.27 -6.41
CA LEU A 233 24.27 -1.50 -7.61
C LEU A 233 23.84 -2.79 -8.36
N GLU A 234 23.11 -3.67 -7.69
CA GLU A 234 22.60 -4.93 -8.26
C GLU A 234 21.23 -4.76 -8.91
N VAL A 235 20.63 -3.58 -8.78
CA VAL A 235 19.31 -3.28 -9.37
C VAL A 235 19.51 -2.72 -10.77
N SER A 236 19.04 -3.46 -11.77
CA SER A 236 19.05 -3.06 -13.19
C SER A 236 17.89 -2.12 -13.54
#